data_f6363c7a022dbc8422130dc2e8ad1922
#
_entry.id   f6363c7a022dbc8422130dc2e8ad1922
#
_cell.length_a   1.000
_cell.length_b   1.000
_cell.length_c   1.000
_cell.angle_alpha   90.00
_cell.angle_beta   90.00
_cell.angle_gamma   90.00
#
_symmetry.space_group_name_H-M   'P 1'
#
loop_
_entity.id
_entity.type
_entity.pdbx_description
1 polymer ?
#
loop_
_entity_poly.entity_id
_entity_poly.type
_entity_poly.pdbx_seq_one_letter_code
_entity_poly.pdbx_strand_id
1 'polypeptide(L)'
;MKLSDRGLFALALHEGIVPGPYWDSVRVLTYGIGHTAAAGEPNPADLPFGMPDDIDFAVKDAVEVFKRDVAKYEADVNGAVNVTMAQHEFDALVSFHYNTGGIRRATLTRKLNAGDREGAADAFMGWSKPDEIIPRRKEEQKLFRDGSYPSGRAIVWGCNESGAVLWKPQRTYAMSEFLALLRPPEPMPDPLPEPDKPMSGTRFAALLAALSAALAGGYHFFFGG
;
A
#
# COMPACT_ATOMS: atom_id res chain seq x y z
N MET A 1 -6.40 9.31 13.15
CA MET A 1 -6.25 7.93 12.64
C MET A 1 -5.17 7.91 11.56
N LYS A 2 -4.69 6.72 11.18
CA LYS A 2 -3.76 6.49 10.06
C LYS A 2 -4.38 5.48 9.10
N LEU A 3 -4.01 5.57 7.83
CA LEU A 3 -4.39 4.58 6.81
C LEU A 3 -3.84 3.21 7.22
N SER A 4 -4.69 2.18 7.16
CA SER A 4 -4.24 0.82 7.42
C SER A 4 -3.43 0.27 6.24
N ASP A 5 -2.63 -0.78 6.46
CA ASP A 5 -1.92 -1.45 5.37
C ASP A 5 -2.89 -2.01 4.31
N ARG A 6 -4.09 -2.44 4.72
CA ARG A 6 -5.16 -2.85 3.80
C ARG A 6 -5.72 -1.67 3.00
N GLY A 7 -5.86 -0.51 3.64
CA GLY A 7 -6.25 0.74 2.97
C GLY A 7 -5.19 1.21 1.98
N LEU A 8 -3.90 1.07 2.35
CA LEU A 8 -2.78 1.36 1.46
C LEU A 8 -2.78 0.46 0.23
N PHE A 9 -3.02 -0.85 0.41
CA PHE A 9 -3.19 -1.79 -0.70
C PHE A 9 -4.37 -1.43 -1.60
N ALA A 10 -5.52 -1.05 -1.02
CA ALA A 10 -6.69 -0.60 -1.77
C ALA A 10 -6.39 0.63 -2.63
N LEU A 11 -5.62 1.59 -2.12
CA LEU A 11 -5.15 2.72 -2.92
C LEU A 11 -4.23 2.28 -4.05
N ALA A 12 -3.25 1.41 -3.76
CA ALA A 12 -2.32 0.90 -4.77
C ALA A 12 -3.02 0.12 -5.90
N LEU A 13 -4.15 -0.54 -5.62
CA LEU A 13 -5.00 -1.17 -6.64
C LEU A 13 -5.56 -0.15 -7.64
N HIS A 14 -5.96 1.03 -7.15
CA HIS A 14 -6.56 2.07 -7.99
C HIS A 14 -5.53 2.87 -8.79
N GLU A 15 -4.36 3.14 -8.19
CA GLU A 15 -3.36 4.03 -8.78
C GLU A 15 -2.35 3.27 -9.67
N GLY A 16 -2.08 1.99 -9.39
CA GLY A 16 -0.98 1.25 -9.99
C GLY A 16 0.37 1.68 -9.42
N ILE A 17 1.42 0.93 -9.75
CA ILE A 17 2.78 1.17 -9.26
C ILE A 17 3.72 1.23 -10.45
N VAL A 18 4.54 2.28 -10.55
CA VAL A 18 5.62 2.37 -11.55
C VAL A 18 6.93 2.61 -10.78
N PRO A 19 7.79 1.60 -10.64
CA PRO A 19 8.92 1.64 -9.71
C PRO A 19 10.14 2.45 -10.19
N GLY A 20 10.06 3.08 -11.36
CA GLY A 20 11.04 4.04 -11.88
C GLY A 20 10.37 5.36 -12.26
N PRO A 21 11.16 6.44 -12.53
CA PRO A 21 10.59 7.71 -12.97
C PRO A 21 9.87 7.60 -14.31
N TYR A 22 8.71 8.25 -14.40
CA TYR A 22 7.91 8.27 -15.63
C TYR A 22 7.19 9.60 -15.83
N TRP A 23 6.89 9.93 -17.08
CA TRP A 23 6.05 11.07 -17.43
C TRP A 23 4.58 10.65 -17.38
N ASP A 24 3.81 11.32 -16.54
CA ASP A 24 2.37 11.11 -16.46
C ASP A 24 1.62 11.69 -17.68
N SER A 25 0.30 11.57 -17.69
CA SER A 25 -0.56 12.04 -18.81
C SER A 25 -0.53 13.55 -19.02
N VAL A 26 -0.14 14.33 -18.01
CA VAL A 26 -0.01 15.79 -18.06
C VAL A 26 1.45 16.28 -18.11
N ARG A 27 2.38 15.34 -18.40
CA ARG A 27 3.82 15.61 -18.51
C ARG A 27 4.49 16.08 -17.23
N VAL A 28 4.02 15.61 -16.08
CA VAL A 28 4.71 15.76 -14.82
C VAL A 28 5.57 14.53 -14.57
N LEU A 29 6.83 14.73 -14.20
CA LEU A 29 7.71 13.64 -13.84
C LEU A 29 7.29 13.05 -12.50
N THR A 30 6.99 11.76 -12.51
CA THR A 30 6.32 11.04 -11.43
C THR A 30 7.11 9.77 -11.09
N TYR A 31 7.01 9.29 -9.86
CA TYR A 31 7.63 8.05 -9.38
C TYR A 31 6.65 7.23 -8.52
N GLY A 32 6.80 5.92 -8.54
CA GLY A 32 6.11 5.02 -7.63
C GLY A 32 4.59 5.03 -7.79
N ILE A 33 3.87 5.55 -6.81
CA ILE A 33 2.40 5.62 -6.76
C ILE A 33 2.00 7.10 -6.77
N GLY A 34 2.23 7.76 -7.90
CA GLY A 34 1.82 9.17 -8.08
C GLY A 34 2.69 10.21 -7.37
N HIS A 35 3.90 9.85 -6.90
CA HIS A 35 4.82 10.78 -6.26
C HIS A 35 5.46 11.73 -7.27
N THR A 36 5.50 13.02 -6.94
CA THR A 36 6.12 14.08 -7.76
C THR A 36 7.04 14.95 -6.90
N ALA A 37 7.92 15.74 -7.53
CA ALA A 37 8.79 16.67 -6.80
C ALA A 37 8.02 17.66 -5.89
N ALA A 38 6.75 17.97 -6.22
CA ALA A 38 5.91 18.82 -5.37
C ALA A 38 5.50 18.16 -4.05
N ALA A 39 5.60 16.84 -3.94
CA ALA A 39 5.33 16.10 -2.71
C ALA A 39 6.57 16.01 -1.78
N GLY A 40 7.75 16.40 -2.26
CA GLY A 40 9.01 16.37 -1.52
C GLY A 40 9.98 15.31 -2.04
N GLU A 41 10.86 14.83 -1.15
CA GLU A 41 11.85 13.81 -1.52
C GLU A 41 11.23 12.37 -1.55
N PRO A 42 11.76 11.51 -2.46
CA PRO A 42 12.83 11.76 -3.42
C PRO A 42 12.36 12.60 -4.61
N ASN A 43 13.21 13.50 -5.15
CA ASN A 43 12.87 14.15 -6.40
C ASN A 43 12.95 13.12 -7.55
N PRO A 44 11.86 12.87 -8.31
CA PRO A 44 11.90 11.89 -9.39
C PRO A 44 12.97 12.15 -10.45
N ALA A 45 13.43 13.41 -10.61
CA ALA A 45 14.48 13.76 -11.56
C ALA A 45 15.88 13.27 -11.15
N ASP A 46 16.08 12.95 -9.88
CA ASP A 46 17.37 12.47 -9.35
C ASP A 46 17.46 10.93 -9.35
N LEU A 47 16.37 10.26 -9.72
CA LEU A 47 16.30 8.80 -9.79
C LEU A 47 16.68 8.28 -11.18
N PRO A 48 17.27 7.09 -11.30
CA PRO A 48 17.59 6.49 -12.59
C PRO A 48 16.30 6.11 -13.35
N PHE A 49 16.24 6.47 -14.63
CA PHE A 49 15.15 6.07 -15.51
C PHE A 49 15.23 4.59 -15.89
N GLY A 50 14.10 4.02 -16.24
CA GLY A 50 13.97 2.62 -16.61
C GLY A 50 13.51 1.74 -15.44
N MET A 51 13.49 0.43 -15.69
CA MET A 51 13.11 -0.55 -14.66
C MET A 51 14.27 -0.83 -13.71
N PRO A 52 14.03 -0.86 -12.40
CA PRO A 52 15.04 -1.31 -11.44
C PRO A 52 15.30 -2.82 -11.58
N ASP A 53 16.51 -3.25 -11.26
CA ASP A 53 16.90 -4.68 -11.27
C ASP A 53 16.13 -5.48 -10.22
N ASP A 54 15.92 -4.92 -9.02
CA ASP A 54 15.12 -5.51 -7.95
C ASP A 54 13.77 -4.81 -7.84
N ILE A 55 12.77 -5.41 -8.49
CA ILE A 55 11.40 -4.87 -8.51
C ILE A 55 10.77 -4.90 -7.12
N ASP A 56 11.01 -5.93 -6.31
CA ASP A 56 10.39 -6.05 -4.98
C ASP A 56 10.93 -4.98 -4.03
N PHE A 57 12.23 -4.74 -4.07
CA PHE A 57 12.85 -3.64 -3.31
C PHE A 57 12.32 -2.27 -3.75
N ALA A 58 12.28 -2.02 -5.05
CA ALA A 58 11.80 -0.74 -5.59
C ALA A 58 10.30 -0.50 -5.33
N VAL A 59 9.48 -1.55 -5.36
CA VAL A 59 8.07 -1.45 -4.95
C VAL A 59 7.94 -1.13 -3.47
N LYS A 60 8.75 -1.77 -2.60
CA LYS A 60 8.78 -1.45 -1.17
C LYS A 60 9.14 0.02 -0.94
N ASP A 61 10.20 0.52 -1.61
CA ASP A 61 10.61 1.92 -1.52
C ASP A 61 9.50 2.87 -2.00
N ALA A 62 8.90 2.60 -3.16
CA ALA A 62 7.78 3.38 -3.69
C ALA A 62 6.59 3.42 -2.71
N VAL A 63 6.30 2.33 -2.01
CA VAL A 63 5.24 2.28 -1.00
C VAL A 63 5.61 3.09 0.24
N GLU A 64 6.87 3.08 0.69
CA GLU A 64 7.29 3.92 1.82
C GLU A 64 7.23 5.43 1.47
N VAL A 65 7.57 5.81 0.23
CA VAL A 65 7.35 7.16 -0.29
C VAL A 65 5.86 7.50 -0.27
N PHE A 66 5.03 6.62 -0.79
CA PHE A 66 3.58 6.81 -0.85
C PHE A 66 2.92 6.96 0.52
N LYS A 67 3.37 6.21 1.54
CA LYS A 67 2.92 6.39 2.93
C LYS A 67 3.15 7.81 3.45
N ARG A 68 4.26 8.44 3.08
CA ARG A 68 4.54 9.84 3.43
C ARG A 68 3.61 10.79 2.70
N ASP A 69 3.38 10.54 1.42
CA ASP A 69 2.51 11.38 0.59
C ASP A 69 1.05 11.37 1.02
N VAL A 70 0.54 10.21 1.47
CA VAL A 70 -0.84 10.11 1.94
C VAL A 70 -1.06 10.76 3.29
N ALA A 71 -0.02 11.05 4.06
CA ALA A 71 -0.13 11.63 5.40
C ALA A 71 -0.91 12.97 5.42
N LYS A 72 -0.79 13.79 4.37
CA LYS A 72 -1.58 15.03 4.25
C LYS A 72 -3.08 14.74 4.09
N TYR A 73 -3.45 13.71 3.34
CA TYR A 73 -4.85 13.32 3.16
C TYR A 73 -5.43 12.71 4.44
N GLU A 74 -4.62 11.95 5.19
CA GLU A 74 -4.99 11.47 6.53
C GLU A 74 -5.28 12.63 7.48
N ALA A 75 -4.41 13.64 7.48
CA ALA A 75 -4.57 14.83 8.31
C ALA A 75 -5.86 15.60 7.94
N ASP A 76 -6.15 15.73 6.64
CA ASP A 76 -7.35 16.39 6.17
C ASP A 76 -8.63 15.63 6.54
N VAL A 77 -8.65 14.29 6.43
CA VAL A 77 -9.78 13.46 6.87
C VAL A 77 -9.98 13.56 8.37
N ASN A 78 -8.89 13.44 9.17
CA ASN A 78 -8.96 13.62 10.62
C ASN A 78 -9.47 15.02 11.04
N GLY A 79 -9.13 16.04 10.27
CA GLY A 79 -9.59 17.42 10.53
C GLY A 79 -10.99 17.76 10.00
N ALA A 80 -11.52 16.94 9.08
CA ALA A 80 -12.84 17.17 8.49
C ALA A 80 -13.96 16.39 9.19
N VAL A 81 -13.64 15.23 9.79
CA VAL A 81 -14.60 14.34 10.46
C VAL A 81 -14.47 14.51 11.96
N ASN A 82 -15.59 14.84 12.63
CA ASN A 82 -15.66 15.14 14.06
C ASN A 82 -16.38 14.05 14.88
N VAL A 83 -16.65 12.89 14.27
CA VAL A 83 -17.25 11.71 14.92
C VAL A 83 -16.25 10.56 14.92
N THR A 84 -16.45 9.59 15.82
CA THR A 84 -15.64 8.38 15.85
C THR A 84 -15.86 7.57 14.57
N MET A 85 -14.78 7.10 13.96
CA MET A 85 -14.78 6.26 12.75
C MET A 85 -14.22 4.88 13.04
N ALA A 86 -14.76 3.87 12.36
CA ALA A 86 -14.08 2.57 12.23
C ALA A 86 -12.89 2.69 11.26
N GLN A 87 -11.94 1.76 11.31
CA GLN A 87 -10.76 1.82 10.44
C GLN A 87 -11.12 1.79 8.95
N HIS A 88 -12.08 0.96 8.57
CA HIS A 88 -12.51 0.85 7.17
C HIS A 88 -13.24 2.11 6.67
N GLU A 89 -13.97 2.82 7.55
CA GLU A 89 -14.56 4.12 7.22
C GLU A 89 -13.47 5.16 6.93
N PHE A 90 -12.46 5.21 7.79
CA PHE A 90 -11.32 6.10 7.60
C PHE A 90 -10.55 5.80 6.30
N ASP A 91 -10.26 4.52 6.03
CA ASP A 91 -9.55 4.10 4.82
C ASP A 91 -10.32 4.47 3.54
N ALA A 92 -11.64 4.29 3.54
CA ALA A 92 -12.50 4.69 2.43
C ALA A 92 -12.50 6.22 2.21
N LEU A 93 -12.55 7.00 3.28
CA LEU A 93 -12.51 8.46 3.22
C LEU A 93 -11.15 8.99 2.74
N VAL A 94 -10.04 8.36 3.13
CA VAL A 94 -8.70 8.70 2.63
C VAL A 94 -8.62 8.39 1.13
N SER A 95 -9.09 7.21 0.67
CA SER A 95 -9.14 6.88 -0.75
C SER A 95 -9.97 7.87 -1.55
N PHE A 96 -11.15 8.20 -1.07
CA PHE A 96 -12.00 9.22 -1.68
C PHE A 96 -11.29 10.57 -1.75
N HIS A 97 -10.68 11.01 -0.65
CA HIS A 97 -10.03 12.31 -0.60
C HIS A 97 -8.78 12.36 -1.48
N TYR A 98 -7.99 11.29 -1.52
CA TYR A 98 -6.82 11.18 -2.39
C TYR A 98 -7.19 11.42 -3.87
N ASN A 99 -8.28 10.81 -4.33
CA ASN A 99 -8.74 10.96 -5.70
C ASN A 99 -9.42 12.31 -6.01
N THR A 100 -10.16 12.88 -5.03
CA THR A 100 -11.07 14.01 -5.30
C THR A 100 -10.59 15.35 -4.73
N GLY A 101 -9.72 15.33 -3.71
CA GLY A 101 -9.42 16.51 -2.89
C GLY A 101 -10.64 17.07 -2.15
N GLY A 102 -11.74 16.31 -2.08
CA GLY A 102 -13.08 16.85 -1.79
C GLY A 102 -13.56 16.72 -0.35
N ILE A 103 -12.80 16.12 0.57
CA ILE A 103 -13.30 15.71 1.89
C ILE A 103 -14.03 16.83 2.65
N ARG A 104 -13.50 18.05 2.67
CA ARG A 104 -14.08 19.17 3.42
C ARG A 104 -15.38 19.72 2.85
N ARG A 105 -15.64 19.54 1.52
CA ARG A 105 -16.83 20.05 0.83
C ARG A 105 -17.86 18.96 0.49
N ALA A 106 -17.50 17.70 0.71
CA ALA A 106 -18.33 16.57 0.30
C ALA A 106 -19.58 16.42 1.18
N THR A 107 -20.69 16.09 0.55
CA THR A 107 -21.93 15.76 1.24
C THR A 107 -21.78 14.57 2.19
N LEU A 108 -20.94 13.58 1.80
CA LEU A 108 -20.66 12.43 2.64
C LEU A 108 -20.06 12.83 4.01
N THR A 109 -19.12 13.79 4.06
CA THR A 109 -18.52 14.28 5.31
C THR A 109 -19.56 14.98 6.20
N ARG A 110 -20.41 15.82 5.61
CA ARG A 110 -21.47 16.51 6.34
C ARG A 110 -22.48 15.51 6.94
N LYS A 111 -22.88 14.49 6.18
CA LYS A 111 -23.80 13.44 6.64
C LYS A 111 -23.18 12.59 7.75
N LEU A 112 -21.93 12.19 7.58
CA LEU A 112 -21.18 11.44 8.60
C LEU A 112 -21.09 12.24 9.93
N ASN A 113 -20.76 13.51 9.85
CA ASN A 113 -20.68 14.41 11.02
C ASN A 113 -22.05 14.64 11.69
N ALA A 114 -23.15 14.46 10.96
CA ALA A 114 -24.52 14.47 11.51
C ALA A 114 -24.95 13.08 12.05
N GLY A 115 -24.09 12.06 12.02
CA GLY A 115 -24.41 10.71 12.47
C GLY A 115 -25.11 9.84 11.43
N ASP A 116 -25.39 10.37 10.24
CA ASP A 116 -26.05 9.65 9.13
C ASP A 116 -25.02 8.86 8.32
N ARG A 117 -24.61 7.67 8.84
CA ARG A 117 -23.62 6.80 8.20
C ARG A 117 -24.11 6.21 6.87
N GLU A 118 -25.35 5.76 6.81
CA GLU A 118 -25.91 5.21 5.57
C GLU A 118 -26.00 6.28 4.49
N GLY A 119 -26.51 7.45 4.83
CA GLY A 119 -26.53 8.55 3.89
C GLY A 119 -25.15 9.06 3.49
N ALA A 120 -24.14 8.94 4.37
CA ALA A 120 -22.75 9.23 4.02
C ALA A 120 -22.22 8.21 3.00
N ALA A 121 -22.51 6.91 3.20
CA ALA A 121 -22.15 5.86 2.25
C ALA A 121 -22.81 6.11 0.87
N ASP A 122 -24.09 6.45 0.82
CA ASP A 122 -24.78 6.74 -0.45
C ASP A 122 -24.21 7.97 -1.16
N ALA A 123 -23.71 8.96 -0.41
CA ALA A 123 -23.18 10.18 -0.96
C ALA A 123 -21.83 10.03 -1.69
N PHE A 124 -21.13 8.89 -1.57
CA PHE A 124 -19.97 8.58 -2.43
C PHE A 124 -20.34 8.63 -3.91
N MET A 125 -21.53 8.11 -4.26
CA MET A 125 -22.00 8.04 -5.65
C MET A 125 -22.32 9.41 -6.26
N GLY A 126 -22.40 10.47 -5.46
CA GLY A 126 -22.48 11.85 -5.96
C GLY A 126 -21.18 12.35 -6.64
N TRP A 127 -20.08 11.59 -6.54
CA TRP A 127 -18.76 11.89 -7.12
C TRP A 127 -18.37 10.89 -8.22
N SER A 128 -19.34 10.44 -9.02
CA SER A 128 -19.21 9.39 -10.04
C SER A 128 -18.99 9.92 -11.46
N LYS A 129 -18.41 11.10 -11.61
CA LYS A 129 -18.06 11.66 -12.93
C LYS A 129 -16.56 11.90 -13.02
N PRO A 130 -15.91 11.61 -14.17
CA PRO A 130 -16.50 10.92 -15.35
C PRO A 130 -16.89 9.46 -15.03
N ASP A 131 -17.58 8.79 -15.95
CA ASP A 131 -18.20 7.48 -15.68
C ASP A 131 -17.17 6.36 -15.38
N GLU A 132 -15.94 6.51 -15.84
CA GLU A 132 -14.81 5.60 -15.56
C GLU A 132 -14.48 5.49 -14.06
N ILE A 133 -14.87 6.50 -13.25
CA ILE A 133 -14.63 6.48 -11.81
C ILE A 133 -15.69 5.69 -11.02
N ILE A 134 -16.81 5.30 -11.67
CA ILE A 134 -17.92 4.61 -11.00
C ILE A 134 -17.48 3.33 -10.27
N PRO A 135 -16.65 2.44 -10.85
CA PRO A 135 -16.19 1.25 -10.14
C PRO A 135 -15.48 1.60 -8.82
N ARG A 136 -14.55 2.56 -8.85
CA ARG A 136 -13.84 3.02 -7.66
C ARG A 136 -14.81 3.57 -6.60
N ARG A 137 -15.77 4.41 -6.99
CA ARG A 137 -16.76 4.96 -6.05
C ARG A 137 -17.59 3.88 -5.36
N LYS A 138 -17.99 2.82 -6.13
CA LYS A 138 -18.70 1.67 -5.57
C LYS A 138 -17.86 0.87 -4.58
N GLU A 139 -16.59 0.68 -4.86
CA GLU A 139 -15.66 -0.01 -3.96
C GLU A 139 -15.42 0.81 -2.69
N GLU A 140 -15.22 2.12 -2.78
CA GLU A 140 -15.09 3.02 -1.64
C GLU A 140 -16.38 3.08 -0.81
N GLN A 141 -17.55 3.15 -1.45
CA GLN A 141 -18.85 3.07 -0.78
C GLN A 141 -19.00 1.77 0.01
N LYS A 142 -18.66 0.63 -0.62
CA LYS A 142 -18.76 -0.69 0.00
C LYS A 142 -17.76 -0.83 1.16
N LEU A 143 -16.54 -0.34 0.97
CA LEU A 143 -15.52 -0.32 2.03
C LEU A 143 -16.02 0.51 3.21
N PHE A 144 -16.58 1.70 2.97
CA PHE A 144 -17.11 2.57 4.03
C PHE A 144 -18.28 1.91 4.77
N ARG A 145 -19.23 1.30 4.05
CA ARG A 145 -20.47 0.75 4.62
C ARG A 145 -20.24 -0.51 5.44
N ASP A 146 -19.51 -1.47 4.91
CA ASP A 146 -19.46 -2.84 5.45
C ASP A 146 -18.02 -3.37 5.70
N GLY A 147 -17.00 -2.55 5.51
CA GLY A 147 -15.60 -2.94 5.72
C GLY A 147 -15.07 -3.92 4.66
N SER A 148 -15.74 -4.05 3.52
CA SER A 148 -15.31 -4.92 2.42
C SER A 148 -14.23 -4.22 1.60
N TYR A 149 -12.97 -4.57 1.84
CA TYR A 149 -11.86 -4.05 1.04
C TYR A 149 -11.89 -4.61 -0.38
N PRO A 150 -11.49 -3.79 -1.38
CA PRO A 150 -11.42 -4.26 -2.76
C PRO A 150 -10.51 -5.47 -2.88
N SER A 151 -10.88 -6.38 -3.77
CA SER A 151 -10.12 -7.58 -4.10
C SER A 151 -9.45 -7.41 -5.46
N GLY A 152 -8.28 -8.02 -5.62
CA GLY A 152 -7.52 -7.94 -6.88
C GLY A 152 -6.03 -8.09 -6.63
N ARG A 153 -5.25 -7.68 -7.63
CA ARG A 153 -3.80 -7.66 -7.56
C ARG A 153 -3.30 -6.26 -7.90
N ALA A 154 -2.47 -5.68 -7.04
CA ALA A 154 -1.78 -4.44 -7.35
C ALA A 154 -0.83 -4.68 -8.52
N ILE A 155 -0.91 -3.84 -9.56
CA ILE A 155 -0.14 -4.02 -10.79
C ILE A 155 1.09 -3.10 -10.75
N VAL A 156 2.25 -3.70 -11.03
CA VAL A 156 3.48 -2.97 -11.31
C VAL A 156 3.62 -2.84 -12.81
N TRP A 157 3.54 -1.61 -13.30
CA TRP A 157 3.73 -1.28 -14.70
C TRP A 157 5.19 -1.06 -15.03
N GLY A 158 5.60 -1.43 -16.23
CA GLY A 158 6.94 -1.15 -16.71
C GLY A 158 7.14 0.32 -17.09
N CYS A 159 8.38 0.79 -16.99
CA CYS A 159 8.82 2.05 -17.60
C CYS A 159 10.16 1.85 -18.31
N ASN A 160 10.45 2.70 -19.29
CA ASN A 160 11.69 2.66 -20.04
C ASN A 160 12.62 3.82 -19.67
N GLU A 161 13.83 3.82 -20.24
CA GLU A 161 14.86 4.85 -20.02
C GLU A 161 14.44 6.27 -20.46
N SER A 162 13.39 6.42 -21.27
CA SER A 162 12.83 7.72 -21.62
C SER A 162 11.69 8.16 -20.70
N GLY A 163 11.36 7.37 -19.69
CA GLY A 163 10.24 7.63 -18.74
C GLY A 163 8.86 7.36 -19.33
N ALA A 164 8.76 6.57 -20.41
CA ALA A 164 7.46 6.16 -20.92
C ALA A 164 6.95 4.93 -20.16
N VAL A 165 5.69 4.97 -19.70
CA VAL A 165 5.01 3.80 -19.14
C VAL A 165 4.70 2.81 -20.25
N LEU A 166 5.08 1.56 -20.07
CA LEU A 166 4.97 0.52 -21.10
C LEU A 166 3.60 -0.19 -21.08
N TRP A 167 2.72 0.09 -20.14
CA TRP A 167 1.40 -0.55 -19.95
C TRP A 167 1.44 -2.09 -20.04
N LYS A 168 2.57 -2.66 -19.72
CA LYS A 168 2.80 -4.10 -19.62
C LYS A 168 3.08 -4.43 -18.17
N PRO A 169 2.25 -5.28 -17.52
CA PRO A 169 2.51 -5.72 -16.16
C PRO A 169 3.87 -6.42 -16.07
N GLN A 170 4.72 -5.94 -15.18
CA GLN A 170 6.01 -6.58 -14.88
C GLN A 170 5.86 -7.52 -13.68
N ARG A 171 5.02 -7.13 -12.73
CA ARG A 171 4.70 -7.90 -11.53
C ARG A 171 3.29 -7.57 -11.06
N THR A 172 2.72 -8.46 -10.29
CA THR A 172 1.44 -8.20 -9.60
C THR A 172 1.51 -8.76 -8.19
N TYR A 173 0.89 -8.08 -7.24
CA TYR A 173 0.85 -8.51 -5.84
C TYR A 173 -0.59 -8.70 -5.38
N ALA A 174 -0.90 -9.89 -4.84
CA ALA A 174 -2.09 -10.05 -4.01
C ALA A 174 -1.89 -9.30 -2.68
N MET A 175 -2.97 -9.04 -1.94
CA MET A 175 -2.88 -8.32 -0.67
C MET A 175 -1.85 -8.94 0.29
N SER A 176 -1.84 -10.27 0.44
CA SER A 176 -0.89 -10.96 1.33
C SER A 176 0.57 -10.78 0.92
N GLU A 177 0.84 -10.83 -0.40
CA GLU A 177 2.17 -10.60 -0.97
C GLU A 177 2.62 -9.15 -0.77
N PHE A 178 1.73 -8.20 -1.06
CA PHE A 178 1.99 -6.78 -0.85
C PHE A 178 2.28 -6.45 0.62
N LEU A 179 1.46 -6.96 1.54
CA LEU A 179 1.66 -6.76 2.98
C LEU A 179 2.94 -7.44 3.48
N ALA A 180 3.37 -8.54 2.86
CA ALA A 180 4.63 -9.19 3.21
C ALA A 180 5.85 -8.32 2.86
N LEU A 181 5.80 -7.54 1.76
CA LEU A 181 6.85 -6.58 1.41
C LEU A 181 7.02 -5.48 2.46
N LEU A 182 5.94 -5.11 3.15
CA LEU A 182 5.94 -4.02 4.13
C LEU A 182 6.41 -4.47 5.51
N ARG A 183 6.54 -5.77 5.74
CA ARG A 183 7.03 -6.27 7.03
C ARG A 183 8.50 -5.92 7.21
N PRO A 184 8.90 -5.54 8.43
CA PRO A 184 10.32 -5.48 8.76
C PRO A 184 10.97 -6.83 8.45
N PRO A 185 12.23 -6.86 7.99
CA PRO A 185 12.96 -8.10 7.89
C PRO A 185 12.94 -8.81 9.25
N GLU A 186 12.74 -10.12 9.24
CA GLU A 186 12.85 -10.89 10.48
C GLU A 186 14.23 -10.64 11.10
N PRO A 187 14.31 -10.45 12.43
CA PRO A 187 15.59 -10.28 13.07
C PRO A 187 16.46 -11.50 12.73
N MET A 188 17.68 -11.23 12.29
CA MET A 188 18.62 -12.32 12.05
C MET A 188 18.72 -13.17 13.31
N PRO A 189 18.70 -14.50 13.19
CA PRO A 189 18.96 -15.36 14.35
C PRO A 189 20.28 -14.94 14.98
N ASP A 190 20.30 -14.92 16.30
CA ASP A 190 21.53 -14.58 17.03
C ASP A 190 22.73 -15.32 16.44
N PRO A 191 23.88 -14.65 16.25
CA PRO A 191 25.06 -15.30 15.73
C PRO A 191 25.38 -16.54 16.59
N LEU A 192 25.66 -17.65 15.92
CA LEU A 192 26.06 -18.87 16.61
C LEU A 192 27.20 -18.53 17.60
N PRO A 193 27.13 -19.04 18.85
CA PRO A 193 28.18 -18.80 19.81
C PRO A 193 29.53 -19.23 19.23
N GLU A 194 30.54 -18.38 19.42
CA GLU A 194 31.90 -18.63 18.92
C GLU A 194 32.43 -20.00 19.36
N PRO A 195 33.18 -20.70 18.50
CA PRO A 195 33.58 -22.10 18.71
C PRO A 195 34.53 -22.35 19.88
N ASP A 196 35.07 -21.30 20.52
CA ASP A 196 36.08 -21.42 21.58
C ASP A 196 35.55 -21.62 23.02
N LYS A 197 34.24 -21.74 23.20
CA LYS A 197 33.70 -22.14 24.50
C LYS A 197 33.04 -23.51 24.41
N PRO A 198 33.50 -24.51 25.22
CA PRO A 198 32.87 -25.82 25.23
C PRO A 198 31.40 -25.67 25.66
N MET A 199 30.49 -25.92 24.72
CA MET A 199 29.05 -25.92 25.01
C MET A 199 28.71 -27.08 25.94
N SER A 200 27.99 -26.80 27.05
CA SER A 200 27.40 -27.85 27.83
C SER A 200 26.41 -28.63 26.96
N GLY A 201 26.38 -29.98 27.11
CA GLY A 201 25.59 -30.86 26.26
C GLY A 201 24.11 -30.51 26.13
N THR A 202 23.55 -29.79 27.09
CA THR A 202 22.15 -29.32 27.11
C THR A 202 21.88 -28.20 26.12
N ARG A 203 22.86 -27.32 25.83
CA ARG A 203 22.70 -26.24 24.84
C ARG A 203 22.84 -26.73 23.39
N PHE A 204 23.65 -27.78 23.19
CA PHE A 204 23.82 -28.40 21.85
C PHE A 204 22.53 -29.09 21.40
N ALA A 205 21.83 -29.79 22.32
CA ALA A 205 20.56 -30.44 22.02
C ALA A 205 19.45 -29.45 21.70
N ALA A 206 19.42 -28.28 22.36
CA ALA A 206 18.44 -27.24 22.10
C ALA A 206 18.67 -26.55 20.73
N LEU A 207 19.94 -26.38 20.32
CA LEU A 207 20.29 -25.79 19.00
C LEU A 207 19.90 -26.71 17.83
N LEU A 208 20.12 -28.02 17.97
CA LEU A 208 19.72 -29.01 16.98
C LEU A 208 18.19 -29.12 16.86
N ALA A 209 17.44 -28.97 17.98
CA ALA A 209 15.99 -28.96 17.95
C ALA A 209 15.42 -27.71 17.26
N ALA A 210 16.04 -26.54 17.46
CA ALA A 210 15.63 -25.29 16.80
C ALA A 210 15.90 -25.32 15.28
N LEU A 211 17.05 -25.86 14.85
CA LEU A 211 17.38 -26.04 13.44
C LEU A 211 16.46 -27.04 12.74
N SER A 212 16.06 -28.12 13.43
CA SER A 212 15.12 -29.10 12.90
C SER A 212 13.71 -28.53 12.72
N ALA A 213 13.27 -27.64 13.63
CA ALA A 213 11.98 -26.97 13.51
C ALA A 213 11.94 -25.94 12.37
N ALA A 214 13.03 -25.21 12.14
CA ALA A 214 13.14 -24.25 11.04
C ALA A 214 13.18 -24.95 9.67
N LEU A 215 13.83 -26.11 9.56
CA LEU A 215 13.85 -26.90 8.32
C LEU A 215 12.51 -27.62 8.05
N ALA A 216 11.79 -28.06 9.10
CA ALA A 216 10.48 -28.70 8.93
C ALA A 216 9.39 -27.70 8.52
N GLY A 217 9.46 -26.43 8.99
CA GLY A 217 8.54 -25.37 8.59
C GLY A 217 8.71 -24.95 7.13
N GLY A 218 9.91 -25.03 6.57
CA GLY A 218 10.20 -24.69 5.16
C GLY A 218 9.70 -25.72 4.15
N TYR A 219 9.56 -26.99 4.51
CA TYR A 219 9.17 -28.05 3.59
C TYR A 219 7.67 -28.15 3.32
N HIS A 220 6.81 -27.57 4.17
CA HIS A 220 5.35 -27.62 3.96
C HIS A 220 4.84 -26.59 2.93
N PHE A 221 5.67 -25.67 2.46
CA PHE A 221 5.25 -24.65 1.49
C PHE A 221 5.51 -25.03 0.02
N PHE A 222 6.22 -26.13 -0.29
CA PHE A 222 6.62 -26.46 -1.66
C PHE A 222 5.92 -27.67 -2.30
N PHE A 223 5.14 -28.47 -1.56
CA PHE A 223 4.42 -29.64 -2.10
C PHE A 223 3.01 -29.76 -1.52
N GLY A 224 2.07 -29.02 -2.08
CA GLY A 224 0.63 -29.19 -1.83
C GLY A 224 -0.17 -28.61 -2.96
N GLY A 225 -0.64 -29.47 -3.85
CA GLY A 225 -1.31 -29.44 -5.10
C GLY A 225 -2.24 -28.27 -5.50
#